data_fb680c5a86d3c9d3f487f43a241493de
#
_entry.id   fb680c5a86d3c9d3f487f43a241493de
#
_cell.length_a   1.000
_cell.length_b   1.000
_cell.length_c   1.000
_cell.angle_alpha   90.00
_cell.angle_beta   90.00
_cell.angle_gamma   90.00
#
_symmetry.space_group_name_H-M   'P 1'
#
loop_
_entity.id
_entity.type
_entity.pdbx_description
1 polymer ?
#
loop_
_entity_poly.entity_id
_entity_poly.type
_entity_poly.pdbx_seq_one_letter_code
_entity_poly.pdbx_strand_id
1 'polypeptide(L)'
;MPNRMKIFSGNANKDMAEEICNYLDEPLSRAEVKKFSDGEISVEIGENVRGTDVFVVQPTCPPVNDHLMELISMVDALRRASARRITAVIPYYGYARQDRKVRPRVPITSKAVAEMLMAVGTRRVLCMDLHAGQIQGFFNIPVDHLYAAPVLLKYIRENFNDVIMVSPDAGGVERTRAFAKRLDAELAIIDKRREKANECEALHVIGDVSGKTAVLLDDMVDTAGTLCGAANKLIEKGAKEVHACCSHPVLSGPAIERLEESAIRSLVVTNSIPLRGGALNCDKIKVLSVSEQLGEAISRIHSEDSVSSLFV
;
A
#
# COMPACT_ATOMS: atom_id res chain seq x y z
N MET A 1 25.89 24.73 5.34
CA MET A 1 24.59 24.97 6.02
C MET A 1 24.06 23.61 6.42
N PRO A 2 23.48 23.44 7.61
CA PRO A 2 22.89 22.13 7.95
C PRO A 2 21.87 21.75 6.88
N ASN A 3 21.90 20.49 6.48
CA ASN A 3 20.96 19.91 5.54
C ASN A 3 19.58 19.92 6.22
N ARG A 4 18.69 20.83 5.84
CA ARG A 4 17.37 20.96 6.46
C ARG A 4 16.40 20.03 5.75
N MET A 5 15.75 19.21 6.52
CA MET A 5 14.62 18.39 6.07
C MET A 5 13.31 19.18 6.16
N LYS A 6 12.40 18.92 5.23
CA LYS A 6 11.02 19.43 5.24
C LYS A 6 10.07 18.33 4.82
N ILE A 7 9.01 18.15 5.58
CA ILE A 7 7.98 17.12 5.32
C ILE A 7 6.68 17.83 5.01
N PHE A 8 6.10 17.53 3.86
CA PHE A 8 4.80 18.03 3.42
C PHE A 8 3.81 16.88 3.25
N SER A 9 2.54 17.17 3.41
CA SER A 9 1.45 16.24 3.12
C SER A 9 0.48 16.84 2.12
N GLY A 10 0.00 16.03 1.18
CA GLY A 10 -1.25 16.31 0.49
C GLY A 10 -2.46 15.95 1.37
N ASN A 11 -3.64 15.88 0.76
CA ASN A 11 -4.88 15.64 1.51
C ASN A 11 -5.22 14.16 1.73
N ALA A 12 -4.48 13.25 1.10
CA ALA A 12 -4.85 11.83 1.10
C ALA A 12 -4.77 11.17 2.49
N ASN A 13 -3.74 11.48 3.28
CA ASN A 13 -3.50 10.86 4.58
C ASN A 13 -2.63 11.76 5.48
N LYS A 14 -3.23 12.82 6.02
CA LYS A 14 -2.53 13.77 6.91
C LYS A 14 -2.11 13.13 8.22
N ASP A 15 -2.95 12.27 8.78
CA ASP A 15 -2.67 11.58 10.04
C ASP A 15 -1.38 10.76 9.96
N MET A 16 -1.16 10.03 8.86
CA MET A 16 0.10 9.33 8.63
C MET A 16 1.30 10.29 8.55
N ALA A 17 1.15 11.42 7.86
CA ALA A 17 2.22 12.40 7.76
C ALA A 17 2.56 13.00 9.14
N GLU A 18 1.57 13.24 9.99
CA GLU A 18 1.75 13.69 11.37
C GLU A 18 2.42 12.62 12.23
N GLU A 19 2.02 11.33 12.10
CA GLU A 19 2.70 10.21 12.77
C GLU A 19 4.18 10.12 12.36
N ILE A 20 4.49 10.29 11.06
CA ILE A 20 5.87 10.31 10.55
C ILE A 20 6.64 11.49 11.14
N CYS A 21 6.05 12.69 11.16
CA CYS A 21 6.65 13.89 11.74
C CYS A 21 6.94 13.72 13.24
N ASN A 22 6.00 13.13 13.98
CA ASN A 22 6.18 12.84 15.41
C ASN A 22 7.33 11.85 15.66
N TYR A 23 7.46 10.80 14.82
CA TYR A 23 8.58 9.86 14.91
C TYR A 23 9.93 10.53 14.67
N LEU A 24 9.98 11.50 13.75
CA LEU A 24 11.20 12.22 13.35
C LEU A 24 11.54 13.42 14.23
N ASP A 25 10.67 13.78 15.17
CA ASP A 25 10.76 15.03 15.96
C ASP A 25 10.86 16.29 15.05
N GLU A 26 10.16 16.26 13.91
CA GLU A 26 10.12 17.34 12.93
C GLU A 26 8.67 17.83 12.72
N PRO A 27 8.45 19.14 12.59
CA PRO A 27 7.11 19.67 12.34
C PRO A 27 6.64 19.37 10.92
N LEU A 28 5.34 19.08 10.74
CA LEU A 28 4.74 19.06 9.42
C LEU A 28 4.76 20.45 8.80
N SER A 29 5.38 20.57 7.62
CA SER A 29 5.55 21.84 6.91
C SER A 29 4.24 22.32 6.30
N ARG A 30 4.05 23.63 6.25
CA ARG A 30 2.80 24.25 5.81
C ARG A 30 2.68 24.24 4.29
N ALA A 31 1.62 23.61 3.81
CA ALA A 31 1.14 23.73 2.44
C ALA A 31 -0.38 23.84 2.46
N GLU A 32 -0.93 24.64 1.57
CA GLU A 32 -2.35 24.69 1.32
C GLU A 32 -2.64 23.94 0.01
N VAL A 33 -3.43 22.85 0.10
CA VAL A 33 -3.85 22.05 -1.04
C VAL A 33 -5.38 22.09 -1.08
N LYS A 34 -5.91 22.73 -2.10
CA LYS A 34 -7.35 22.99 -2.27
C LYS A 34 -7.83 22.50 -3.63
N LYS A 35 -9.12 22.50 -3.78
CA LYS A 35 -9.80 22.23 -5.04
C LYS A 35 -10.65 23.45 -5.40
N PHE A 36 -10.50 23.94 -6.63
CA PHE A 36 -11.38 24.97 -7.17
C PHE A 36 -12.78 24.39 -7.43
N SER A 37 -13.76 25.30 -7.66
CA SER A 37 -15.15 24.89 -7.89
C SER A 37 -15.35 24.06 -9.16
N ASP A 38 -14.48 24.21 -10.15
CA ASP A 38 -14.42 23.42 -11.38
C ASP A 38 -13.70 22.07 -11.22
N GLY A 39 -13.06 21.85 -10.06
CA GLY A 39 -12.38 20.61 -9.72
C GLY A 39 -10.87 20.63 -9.90
N GLU A 40 -10.27 21.70 -10.40
CA GLU A 40 -8.82 21.84 -10.51
C GLU A 40 -8.15 21.90 -9.14
N ILE A 41 -6.94 21.34 -9.03
CA ILE A 41 -6.14 21.36 -7.80
C ILE A 41 -5.32 22.65 -7.72
N SER A 42 -5.39 23.32 -6.59
CA SER A 42 -4.57 24.48 -6.24
C SER A 42 -3.62 24.12 -5.11
N VAL A 43 -2.33 24.47 -5.28
CA VAL A 43 -1.28 24.21 -4.27
C VAL A 43 -0.54 25.50 -3.97
N GLU A 44 -0.38 25.80 -2.69
CA GLU A 44 0.50 26.85 -2.19
C GLU A 44 1.44 26.30 -1.12
N ILE A 45 2.76 26.47 -1.31
CA ILE A 45 3.77 26.11 -0.33
C ILE A 45 3.99 27.29 0.63
N GLY A 46 3.58 27.11 1.88
CA GLY A 46 3.57 28.17 2.90
C GLY A 46 4.91 28.42 3.60
N GLU A 47 6.02 27.86 3.09
CA GLU A 47 7.34 27.95 3.72
C GLU A 47 8.48 28.11 2.70
N ASN A 48 9.61 28.65 3.18
CA ASN A 48 10.82 28.68 2.36
C ASN A 48 11.47 27.29 2.30
N VAL A 49 11.57 26.73 1.10
CA VAL A 49 12.14 25.40 0.83
C VAL A 49 13.44 25.45 0.04
N ARG A 50 13.99 26.66 -0.23
CA ARG A 50 15.21 26.81 -1.03
C ARG A 50 16.38 26.03 -0.43
N GLY A 51 16.92 25.11 -1.22
CA GLY A 51 18.09 24.31 -0.83
C GLY A 51 17.81 23.25 0.23
N THR A 52 16.54 22.99 0.58
CA THR A 52 16.16 21.94 1.55
C THR A 52 15.96 20.59 0.87
N ASP A 53 16.05 19.53 1.66
CA ASP A 53 15.65 18.16 1.30
C ASP A 53 14.18 17.98 1.66
N VAL A 54 13.34 17.71 0.68
CA VAL A 54 11.88 17.73 0.83
C VAL A 54 11.29 16.35 0.62
N PHE A 55 10.41 15.96 1.54
CA PHE A 55 9.60 14.73 1.45
C PHE A 55 8.13 15.11 1.35
N VAL A 56 7.44 14.59 0.33
CA VAL A 56 6.01 14.80 0.12
C VAL A 56 5.28 13.50 0.38
N VAL A 57 4.57 13.42 1.50
CA VAL A 57 3.79 12.23 1.89
C VAL A 57 2.41 12.30 1.24
N GLN A 58 2.17 11.45 0.26
CA GLN A 58 0.89 11.41 -0.46
C GLN A 58 0.62 10.03 -1.06
N PRO A 59 -0.13 9.15 -0.39
CA PRO A 59 -0.67 7.97 -1.05
C PRO A 59 -1.62 8.38 -2.16
N THR A 60 -1.49 7.77 -3.34
CA THR A 60 -2.37 8.05 -4.48
C THR A 60 -3.60 7.13 -4.46
N CYS A 61 -4.26 7.08 -3.29
CA CYS A 61 -5.48 6.32 -3.02
C CYS A 61 -6.74 7.08 -3.49
N PRO A 62 -7.94 6.48 -3.42
CA PRO A 62 -9.19 7.17 -3.80
C PRO A 62 -9.41 8.48 -3.01
N PRO A 63 -9.85 9.55 -3.71
CA PRO A 63 -10.03 9.71 -5.15
C PRO A 63 -8.69 9.82 -5.89
N VAL A 64 -8.35 8.76 -6.65
CA VAL A 64 -6.99 8.51 -7.16
C VAL A 64 -6.46 9.65 -8.03
N ASN A 65 -7.30 10.17 -8.92
CA ASN A 65 -6.89 11.23 -9.86
C ASN A 65 -6.59 12.55 -9.13
N ASP A 66 -7.41 12.88 -8.14
CA ASP A 66 -7.22 14.10 -7.34
C ASP A 66 -5.91 14.02 -6.55
N HIS A 67 -5.70 12.93 -5.81
CA HIS A 67 -4.49 12.76 -5.00
C HIS A 67 -3.21 12.64 -5.83
N LEU A 68 -3.30 12.07 -7.05
CA LEU A 68 -2.18 12.07 -7.99
C LEU A 68 -1.87 13.49 -8.48
N MET A 69 -2.90 14.28 -8.83
CA MET A 69 -2.71 15.67 -9.25
C MET A 69 -2.21 16.56 -8.11
N GLU A 70 -2.66 16.35 -6.87
CA GLU A 70 -2.10 17.02 -5.69
C GLU A 70 -0.59 16.77 -5.60
N LEU A 71 -0.16 15.50 -5.67
CA LEU A 71 1.25 15.13 -5.60
C LEU A 71 2.06 15.78 -6.73
N ILE A 72 1.59 15.71 -7.97
CA ILE A 72 2.24 16.31 -9.15
C ILE A 72 2.40 17.83 -8.95
N SER A 73 1.33 18.51 -8.54
CA SER A 73 1.31 19.95 -8.36
C SER A 73 2.22 20.39 -7.19
N MET A 74 2.23 19.64 -6.09
CA MET A 74 3.14 19.88 -4.96
C MET A 74 4.61 19.75 -5.36
N VAL A 75 4.96 18.71 -6.11
CA VAL A 75 6.34 18.49 -6.59
C VAL A 75 6.77 19.63 -7.52
N ASP A 76 5.92 20.06 -8.47
CA ASP A 76 6.24 21.18 -9.37
C ASP A 76 6.41 22.49 -8.58
N ALA A 77 5.52 22.80 -7.63
CA ALA A 77 5.62 23.98 -6.79
C ALA A 77 6.94 24.01 -5.97
N LEU A 78 7.29 22.88 -5.35
CA LEU A 78 8.53 22.73 -4.57
C LEU A 78 9.79 22.86 -5.44
N ARG A 79 9.76 22.27 -6.65
CA ARG A 79 10.84 22.42 -7.64
C ARG A 79 11.03 23.89 -8.04
N ARG A 80 9.94 24.60 -8.35
CA ARG A 80 9.98 26.04 -8.70
C ARG A 80 10.41 26.91 -7.54
N ALA A 81 10.13 26.48 -6.29
CA ALA A 81 10.62 27.13 -5.08
C ALA A 81 12.09 26.80 -4.75
N SER A 82 12.79 26.08 -5.64
CA SER A 82 14.22 25.72 -5.53
C SER A 82 14.54 24.77 -4.38
N ALA A 83 13.67 23.81 -4.05
CA ALA A 83 14.03 22.67 -3.22
C ALA A 83 15.25 21.95 -3.82
N ARG A 84 16.16 21.46 -2.97
CA ARG A 84 17.40 20.80 -3.43
C ARG A 84 17.11 19.39 -3.97
N ARG A 85 16.33 18.62 -3.23
CA ARG A 85 15.91 17.26 -3.56
C ARG A 85 14.45 17.10 -3.15
N ILE A 86 13.66 16.43 -3.97
CA ILE A 86 12.26 16.14 -3.68
C ILE A 86 12.08 14.64 -3.74
N THR A 87 11.71 14.04 -2.61
CA THR A 87 11.34 12.62 -2.49
C THR A 87 9.83 12.52 -2.38
N ALA A 88 9.20 11.79 -3.32
CA ALA A 88 7.79 11.44 -3.23
C ALA A 88 7.65 10.20 -2.33
N VAL A 89 7.02 10.36 -1.19
CA VAL A 89 6.67 9.28 -0.26
C VAL A 89 5.25 8.84 -0.57
N ILE A 90 5.12 7.69 -1.23
CA ILE A 90 3.86 7.19 -1.78
C ILE A 90 3.53 5.84 -1.11
N PRO A 91 2.95 5.85 0.11
CA PRO A 91 2.63 4.62 0.84
C PRO A 91 1.72 3.67 0.06
N TYR A 92 0.83 4.20 -0.76
CA TYR A 92 0.06 3.45 -1.74
C TYR A 92 0.21 4.08 -3.13
N TYR A 93 0.73 3.29 -4.07
CA TYR A 93 0.92 3.71 -5.47
C TYR A 93 -0.31 3.33 -6.30
N GLY A 94 -1.14 4.30 -6.59
CA GLY A 94 -2.31 4.15 -7.46
C GLY A 94 -1.90 3.74 -8.88
N TYR A 95 -2.82 3.09 -9.60
CA TYR A 95 -2.58 2.51 -10.93
C TYR A 95 -1.55 1.37 -10.98
N ALA A 96 -1.00 0.91 -9.85
CA ALA A 96 -0.03 -0.19 -9.79
C ALA A 96 -0.51 -1.46 -10.48
N ARG A 97 -1.82 -1.74 -10.47
CA ARG A 97 -2.41 -2.91 -11.15
C ARG A 97 -2.39 -2.83 -12.68
N GLN A 98 -2.08 -1.67 -13.27
CA GLN A 98 -1.94 -1.45 -14.70
C GLN A 98 -0.45 -1.41 -15.11
N ASP A 99 0.29 -2.43 -14.68
CA ASP A 99 1.75 -2.56 -14.85
C ASP A 99 2.17 -3.24 -16.16
N ARG A 100 1.22 -3.85 -16.86
CA ARG A 100 1.45 -4.60 -18.11
C ARG A 100 0.23 -4.58 -19.03
N LYS A 101 0.46 -4.87 -20.29
CA LYS A 101 -0.64 -5.06 -21.26
C LYS A 101 -1.24 -6.46 -21.10
N VAL A 102 -2.44 -6.54 -20.56
CA VAL A 102 -3.21 -7.79 -20.46
C VAL A 102 -4.04 -8.11 -21.70
N ARG A 103 -4.16 -7.15 -22.62
CA ARG A 103 -4.83 -7.25 -23.93
C ARG A 103 -4.28 -6.19 -24.89
N PRO A 104 -4.54 -6.33 -26.21
CA PRO A 104 -4.12 -5.31 -27.18
C PRO A 104 -4.72 -3.94 -26.90
N ARG A 105 -3.98 -2.87 -27.23
CA ARG A 105 -4.42 -1.46 -27.20
C ARG A 105 -4.81 -0.92 -25.83
N VAL A 106 -4.25 -1.48 -24.76
CA VAL A 106 -4.39 -0.92 -23.41
C VAL A 106 -3.10 -0.21 -22.99
N PRO A 107 -3.18 0.81 -22.12
CA PRO A 107 -2.01 1.50 -21.61
C PRO A 107 -1.27 0.64 -20.57
N ILE A 108 -0.05 1.07 -20.22
CA ILE A 108 0.65 0.71 -18.99
C ILE A 108 0.63 1.96 -18.12
N THR A 109 -0.51 2.19 -17.42
CA THR A 109 -0.75 3.44 -16.70
C THR A 109 0.21 3.62 -15.52
N SER A 110 0.65 2.53 -14.90
CA SER A 110 1.68 2.57 -13.86
C SER A 110 2.98 3.20 -14.36
N LYS A 111 3.39 2.92 -15.61
CA LYS A 111 4.54 3.55 -16.27
C LYS A 111 4.30 5.04 -16.55
N ALA A 112 3.11 5.39 -17.06
CA ALA A 112 2.75 6.78 -17.35
C ALA A 112 2.78 7.65 -16.08
N VAL A 113 2.28 7.14 -14.95
CA VAL A 113 2.36 7.83 -13.64
C VAL A 113 3.81 8.03 -13.21
N ALA A 114 4.66 7.02 -13.37
CA ALA A 114 6.09 7.15 -13.05
C ALA A 114 6.77 8.25 -13.88
N GLU A 115 6.46 8.31 -15.19
CA GLU A 115 7.00 9.34 -16.09
C GLU A 115 6.53 10.74 -15.70
N MET A 116 5.25 10.93 -15.35
CA MET A 116 4.73 12.22 -14.89
C MET A 116 5.45 12.70 -13.63
N LEU A 117 5.62 11.82 -12.64
CA LEU A 117 6.32 12.16 -11.39
C LEU A 117 7.79 12.57 -11.64
N MET A 118 8.50 11.87 -12.52
CA MET A 118 9.86 12.24 -12.90
C MET A 118 9.92 13.56 -13.66
N ALA A 119 8.99 13.79 -14.58
CA ALA A 119 8.94 14.98 -15.42
C ALA A 119 8.75 16.26 -14.59
N VAL A 120 7.92 16.22 -13.54
CA VAL A 120 7.69 17.38 -12.67
C VAL A 120 8.83 17.64 -11.69
N GLY A 121 9.76 16.67 -11.51
CA GLY A 121 11.00 16.91 -10.76
C GLY A 121 11.20 16.04 -9.52
N THR A 122 10.44 14.97 -9.35
CA THR A 122 10.72 13.94 -8.35
C THR A 122 12.12 13.38 -8.57
N ARG A 123 12.94 13.27 -7.51
CA ARG A 123 14.31 12.77 -7.55
C ARG A 123 14.48 11.40 -6.90
N ARG A 124 13.53 10.97 -6.12
CA ARG A 124 13.48 9.67 -5.44
C ARG A 124 12.02 9.34 -5.12
N VAL A 125 11.69 8.07 -5.13
CA VAL A 125 10.40 7.56 -4.67
C VAL A 125 10.63 6.64 -3.48
N LEU A 126 9.88 6.83 -2.41
CA LEU A 126 9.73 5.89 -1.30
C LEU A 126 8.30 5.33 -1.34
N CYS A 127 8.15 4.04 -1.45
CA CYS A 127 6.86 3.39 -1.56
C CYS A 127 6.79 2.10 -0.73
N MET A 128 5.59 1.57 -0.55
CA MET A 128 5.35 0.35 0.20
C MET A 128 4.54 -0.64 -0.62
N ASP A 129 4.91 -1.93 -0.55
CA ASP A 129 4.21 -3.08 -1.14
C ASP A 129 3.65 -2.81 -2.55
N LEU A 130 4.50 -2.43 -3.48
CA LEU A 130 4.09 -2.31 -4.89
C LEU A 130 3.43 -3.60 -5.36
N HIS A 131 2.31 -3.48 -6.07
CA HIS A 131 1.56 -4.62 -6.61
C HIS A 131 2.45 -5.59 -7.39
N ALA A 132 3.44 -5.07 -8.08
CA ALA A 132 4.45 -5.85 -8.79
C ALA A 132 5.83 -5.20 -8.61
N GLY A 133 6.81 -5.95 -8.15
CA GLY A 133 8.15 -5.44 -7.85
C GLY A 133 8.86 -4.80 -9.04
N GLN A 134 8.56 -5.25 -10.27
CA GLN A 134 9.10 -4.69 -11.50
C GLN A 134 8.66 -3.24 -11.79
N ILE A 135 7.64 -2.71 -11.11
CA ILE A 135 7.23 -1.29 -11.23
C ILE A 135 8.40 -0.35 -10.89
N GLN A 136 9.31 -0.77 -9.99
CA GLN A 136 10.54 -0.03 -9.71
C GLN A 136 11.34 0.28 -10.99
N GLY A 137 11.34 -0.62 -11.96
CA GLY A 137 11.99 -0.43 -13.27
C GLY A 137 11.31 0.58 -14.19
N PHE A 138 10.15 1.11 -13.84
CA PHE A 138 9.50 2.19 -14.60
C PHE A 138 10.08 3.57 -14.30
N PHE A 139 10.81 3.68 -13.21
CA PHE A 139 11.48 4.90 -12.79
C PHE A 139 12.95 4.90 -13.22
N ASN A 140 13.42 6.04 -13.74
CA ASN A 140 14.84 6.31 -14.02
C ASN A 140 15.51 7.08 -12.86
N ILE A 141 14.91 7.02 -11.67
CA ILE A 141 15.37 7.61 -10.41
C ILE A 141 15.34 6.51 -9.33
N PRO A 142 16.06 6.67 -8.22
CA PRO A 142 16.02 5.72 -7.13
C PRO A 142 14.62 5.48 -6.60
N VAL A 143 14.30 4.20 -6.33
CA VAL A 143 13.05 3.76 -5.71
C VAL A 143 13.39 2.91 -4.50
N ASP A 144 12.99 3.37 -3.32
CA ASP A 144 13.05 2.61 -2.08
C ASP A 144 11.68 1.93 -1.87
N HIS A 145 11.65 0.62 -2.08
CA HIS A 145 10.43 -0.18 -2.00
C HIS A 145 10.40 -0.94 -0.67
N LEU A 146 9.69 -0.40 0.32
CA LEU A 146 9.50 -1.05 1.62
C LEU A 146 8.38 -2.09 1.58
N TYR A 147 8.35 -2.94 2.61
CA TYR A 147 7.32 -3.96 2.81
C TYR A 147 6.68 -3.80 4.18
N ALA A 148 5.36 -3.94 4.29
CA ALA A 148 4.64 -3.97 5.56
C ALA A 148 4.86 -5.28 6.34
N ALA A 149 5.62 -6.21 5.75
CA ALA A 149 5.89 -7.52 6.32
C ALA A 149 6.33 -7.48 7.80
N PRO A 150 7.22 -6.60 8.28
CA PRO A 150 7.60 -6.57 9.69
C PRO A 150 6.43 -6.39 10.64
N VAL A 151 5.53 -5.43 10.37
CA VAL A 151 4.37 -5.16 11.24
C VAL A 151 3.31 -6.25 11.15
N LEU A 152 3.05 -6.79 9.95
CA LEU A 152 2.10 -7.87 9.74
C LEU A 152 2.58 -9.18 10.38
N LEU A 153 3.85 -9.55 10.20
CA LEU A 153 4.45 -10.75 10.81
C LEU A 153 4.43 -10.69 12.34
N LYS A 154 4.75 -9.53 12.91
CA LYS A 154 4.66 -9.32 14.36
C LYS A 154 3.23 -9.56 14.85
N TYR A 155 2.25 -8.94 14.19
CA TYR A 155 0.85 -9.10 14.57
C TYR A 155 0.38 -10.56 14.47
N ILE A 156 0.73 -11.28 13.38
CA ILE A 156 0.34 -12.67 13.19
C ILE A 156 0.92 -13.55 14.32
N ARG A 157 2.20 -13.39 14.68
CA ARG A 157 2.84 -14.15 15.77
C ARG A 157 2.21 -13.92 17.13
N GLU A 158 1.79 -12.69 17.40
CA GLU A 158 1.24 -12.30 18.72
C GLU A 158 -0.23 -12.70 18.89
N ASN A 159 -0.97 -12.86 17.81
CA ASN A 159 -2.43 -12.99 17.86
C ASN A 159 -2.97 -14.33 17.34
N PHE A 160 -2.20 -15.09 16.54
CA PHE A 160 -2.68 -16.33 15.96
C PHE A 160 -1.79 -17.53 16.29
N ASN A 161 -2.42 -18.68 16.53
CA ASN A 161 -1.74 -19.96 16.77
C ASN A 161 -2.09 -20.96 15.68
N ASP A 162 -1.21 -21.94 15.45
CA ASP A 162 -1.39 -23.02 14.47
C ASP A 162 -1.77 -22.47 13.09
N VAL A 163 -0.92 -21.55 12.59
CA VAL A 163 -1.18 -20.77 11.39
C VAL A 163 -0.79 -21.54 10.15
N ILE A 164 -1.68 -21.54 9.14
CA ILE A 164 -1.32 -21.80 7.75
C ILE A 164 -1.47 -20.53 6.92
N MET A 165 -0.40 -20.14 6.21
CA MET A 165 -0.43 -18.98 5.33
C MET A 165 -1.09 -19.36 4.00
N VAL A 166 -2.02 -18.54 3.51
CA VAL A 166 -2.77 -18.84 2.30
C VAL A 166 -2.65 -17.73 1.27
N SER A 167 -2.23 -18.09 0.05
CA SER A 167 -2.28 -17.18 -1.09
C SER A 167 -3.67 -17.22 -1.73
N PRO A 168 -4.36 -16.07 -1.89
CA PRO A 168 -5.71 -16.03 -2.49
C PRO A 168 -5.70 -16.27 -4.01
N ASP A 169 -4.52 -16.27 -4.65
CA ASP A 169 -4.31 -16.57 -6.06
C ASP A 169 -2.85 -16.94 -6.36
N ALA A 170 -2.56 -17.27 -7.64
CA ALA A 170 -1.22 -17.64 -8.07
C ALA A 170 -0.20 -16.48 -8.00
N GLY A 171 -0.66 -15.23 -8.11
CA GLY A 171 0.21 -14.04 -8.11
C GLY A 171 0.83 -13.74 -6.74
N GLY A 172 0.10 -14.04 -5.65
CA GLY A 172 0.53 -13.80 -4.28
C GLY A 172 1.43 -14.88 -3.67
N VAL A 173 1.69 -15.99 -4.38
CA VAL A 173 2.37 -17.17 -3.83
C VAL A 173 3.77 -16.87 -3.30
N GLU A 174 4.56 -16.07 -4.01
CA GLU A 174 5.93 -15.74 -3.60
C GLU A 174 5.92 -14.95 -2.28
N ARG A 175 5.07 -13.95 -2.17
CA ARG A 175 4.87 -13.15 -0.93
C ARG A 175 4.42 -14.06 0.22
N THR A 176 3.41 -14.88 0.00
CA THR A 176 2.86 -15.78 1.02
C THR A 176 3.89 -16.79 1.49
N ARG A 177 4.70 -17.33 0.58
CA ARG A 177 5.83 -18.24 0.92
C ARG A 177 6.87 -17.55 1.79
N ALA A 178 7.19 -16.30 1.52
CA ALA A 178 8.13 -15.52 2.33
C ALA A 178 7.62 -15.33 3.78
N PHE A 179 6.31 -15.11 3.95
CA PHE A 179 5.68 -15.03 5.27
C PHE A 179 5.65 -16.40 5.96
N ALA A 180 5.22 -17.45 5.27
CA ALA A 180 5.19 -18.81 5.81
C ALA A 180 6.56 -19.24 6.34
N LYS A 181 7.63 -19.00 5.57
CA LYS A 181 9.02 -19.29 6.00
C LYS A 181 9.42 -18.54 7.27
N ARG A 182 9.03 -17.25 7.40
CA ARG A 182 9.38 -16.44 8.58
C ARG A 182 8.56 -16.79 9.81
N LEU A 183 7.37 -17.36 9.63
CA LEU A 183 6.48 -17.82 10.70
C LEU A 183 6.69 -19.27 11.07
N ASP A 184 7.54 -20.00 10.34
CA ASP A 184 7.67 -21.46 10.42
C ASP A 184 6.31 -22.17 10.25
N ALA A 185 5.52 -21.65 9.29
CA ALA A 185 4.16 -22.08 9.01
C ALA A 185 4.06 -22.78 7.65
N GLU A 186 3.04 -23.60 7.48
CA GLU A 186 2.71 -24.21 6.20
C GLU A 186 2.12 -23.20 5.22
N LEU A 187 2.08 -23.57 3.93
CA LEU A 187 1.54 -22.76 2.83
C LEU A 187 0.42 -23.50 2.13
N ALA A 188 -0.71 -22.82 1.91
CA ALA A 188 -1.74 -23.24 0.98
C ALA A 188 -1.98 -22.19 -0.11
N ILE A 189 -2.59 -22.59 -1.21
CA ILE A 189 -2.85 -21.73 -2.37
C ILE A 189 -4.29 -21.94 -2.82
N ILE A 190 -4.98 -20.84 -3.14
CA ILE A 190 -6.27 -20.89 -3.83
C ILE A 190 -6.01 -20.83 -5.33
N ASP A 191 -6.24 -21.92 -6.02
CA ASP A 191 -6.18 -22.00 -7.49
C ASP A 191 -7.56 -21.74 -8.07
N LYS A 192 -7.64 -20.75 -8.97
CA LYS A 192 -8.86 -20.35 -9.67
C LYS A 192 -8.87 -21.01 -11.04
N ARG A 193 -9.74 -21.97 -11.24
CA ARG A 193 -9.93 -22.64 -12.54
C ARG A 193 -11.26 -22.26 -13.16
N ARG A 194 -11.22 -21.85 -14.42
CA ARG A 194 -12.38 -21.80 -15.30
C ARG A 194 -12.39 -23.07 -16.12
N GLU A 195 -13.28 -24.00 -15.81
CA GLU A 195 -13.38 -25.25 -16.57
C GLU A 195 -13.96 -25.02 -17.97
N LYS A 196 -14.83 -24.01 -18.13
CA LYS A 196 -15.35 -23.57 -19.45
C LYS A 196 -15.65 -22.07 -19.46
N ALA A 197 -15.64 -21.47 -20.66
CA ALA A 197 -16.13 -20.11 -20.88
C ALA A 197 -17.64 -20.07 -20.54
N ASN A 198 -18.06 -19.27 -19.54
CA ASN A 198 -19.40 -19.09 -18.97
C ASN A 198 -19.77 -19.97 -17.75
N GLU A 199 -18.85 -20.72 -17.16
CA GLU A 199 -19.08 -21.36 -15.85
C GLU A 199 -18.52 -20.47 -14.70
N CYS A 200 -19.12 -20.60 -13.51
CA CYS A 200 -18.60 -19.95 -12.30
C CYS A 200 -17.17 -20.42 -12.02
N GLU A 201 -16.30 -19.49 -11.61
CA GLU A 201 -14.94 -19.83 -11.21
C GLU A 201 -14.94 -20.84 -10.06
N ALA A 202 -14.39 -22.03 -10.31
CA ALA A 202 -14.19 -23.03 -9.26
C ALA A 202 -12.90 -22.70 -8.48
N LEU A 203 -13.01 -22.59 -7.16
CA LEU A 203 -11.90 -22.39 -6.26
C LEU A 203 -11.40 -23.75 -5.75
N HIS A 204 -10.14 -24.06 -6.00
CA HIS A 204 -9.47 -25.25 -5.49
C HIS A 204 -8.41 -24.86 -4.44
N VAL A 205 -8.45 -25.51 -3.28
CA VAL A 205 -7.43 -25.34 -2.24
C VAL A 205 -6.33 -26.37 -2.46
N ILE A 206 -5.11 -25.90 -2.62
CA ILE A 206 -3.90 -26.73 -2.69
C ILE A 206 -3.17 -26.57 -1.35
N GLY A 207 -3.00 -27.67 -0.62
CA GLY A 207 -2.49 -27.72 0.77
C GLY A 207 -3.58 -28.20 1.75
N ASP A 208 -3.17 -28.64 2.93
CA ASP A 208 -4.08 -29.11 3.98
C ASP A 208 -4.31 -28.00 5.02
N VAL A 209 -5.56 -27.50 5.05
CA VAL A 209 -6.00 -26.41 5.94
C VAL A 209 -6.84 -26.94 7.13
N SER A 210 -7.06 -28.26 7.19
CA SER A 210 -7.96 -28.86 8.16
C SER A 210 -7.51 -28.61 9.60
N GLY A 211 -8.40 -28.07 10.42
CA GLY A 211 -8.18 -27.76 11.83
C GLY A 211 -7.29 -26.56 12.10
N LYS A 212 -6.70 -25.91 11.09
CA LYS A 212 -5.74 -24.80 11.23
C LYS A 212 -6.39 -23.42 11.18
N THR A 213 -5.69 -22.43 11.73
CA THR A 213 -6.00 -21.01 11.55
C THR A 213 -5.43 -20.56 10.21
N ALA A 214 -6.30 -20.34 9.22
CA ALA A 214 -5.89 -19.90 7.89
C ALA A 214 -5.74 -18.37 7.84
N VAL A 215 -4.58 -17.89 7.38
CA VAL A 215 -4.31 -16.45 7.18
C VAL A 215 -4.10 -16.16 5.70
N LEU A 216 -5.10 -15.58 5.06
CA LEU A 216 -5.03 -15.09 3.69
C LEU A 216 -4.12 -13.86 3.62
N LEU A 217 -3.17 -13.85 2.69
CA LEU A 217 -2.23 -12.74 2.52
C LEU A 217 -2.28 -12.17 1.11
N ASP A 218 -2.52 -10.85 1.01
CA ASP A 218 -2.50 -10.12 -0.26
C ASP A 218 -1.78 -8.77 -0.11
N ASP A 219 -1.48 -8.06 -1.22
CA ASP A 219 -0.97 -6.68 -1.17
C ASP A 219 -2.11 -5.69 -0.92
N MET A 220 -3.28 -5.92 -1.49
CA MET A 220 -4.41 -5.01 -1.33
C MET A 220 -5.74 -5.75 -1.29
N VAL A 221 -6.70 -5.15 -0.62
CA VAL A 221 -8.11 -5.54 -0.70
C VAL A 221 -8.89 -4.40 -1.35
N ASP A 222 -9.47 -4.68 -2.54
CA ASP A 222 -10.29 -3.71 -3.28
C ASP A 222 -11.78 -3.98 -3.02
N THR A 223 -12.44 -4.79 -3.83
CA THR A 223 -13.87 -5.11 -3.67
C THR A 223 -14.14 -6.30 -2.74
N ALA A 224 -13.12 -6.88 -2.15
CA ALA A 224 -13.11 -8.04 -1.25
C ALA A 224 -13.69 -9.35 -1.83
N GLY A 225 -14.18 -9.38 -3.06
CA GLY A 225 -14.83 -10.57 -3.61
C GLY A 225 -13.94 -11.81 -3.64
N THR A 226 -12.72 -11.69 -4.13
CA THR A 226 -11.73 -12.78 -4.15
C THR A 226 -11.39 -13.28 -2.75
N LEU A 227 -11.14 -12.34 -1.84
CA LEU A 227 -10.72 -12.65 -0.48
C LEU A 227 -11.83 -13.37 0.30
N CYS A 228 -13.07 -12.87 0.21
CA CYS A 228 -14.23 -13.47 0.86
C CYS A 228 -14.60 -14.83 0.28
N GLY A 229 -14.53 -14.98 -1.04
CA GLY A 229 -14.74 -16.28 -1.70
C GLY A 229 -13.69 -17.31 -1.29
N ALA A 230 -12.43 -16.91 -1.20
CA ALA A 230 -11.34 -17.76 -0.70
C ALA A 230 -11.59 -18.19 0.75
N ALA A 231 -11.99 -17.26 1.62
CA ALA A 231 -12.28 -17.56 3.03
C ALA A 231 -13.39 -18.58 3.21
N ASN A 232 -14.50 -18.41 2.49
CA ASN A 232 -15.61 -19.37 2.53
C ASN A 232 -15.15 -20.76 2.08
N LYS A 233 -14.31 -20.81 1.03
CA LYS A 233 -13.76 -22.09 0.53
C LYS A 233 -12.83 -22.76 1.53
N LEU A 234 -12.04 -22.01 2.27
CA LEU A 234 -11.17 -22.54 3.33
C LEU A 234 -11.98 -23.15 4.48
N ILE A 235 -13.07 -22.51 4.90
CA ILE A 235 -14.00 -23.10 5.90
C ILE A 235 -14.63 -24.39 5.38
N GLU A 236 -15.10 -24.44 4.12
CA GLU A 236 -15.61 -25.66 3.50
C GLU A 236 -14.57 -26.81 3.50
N LYS A 237 -13.28 -26.47 3.45
CA LYS A 237 -12.16 -27.42 3.49
C LYS A 237 -11.67 -27.74 4.91
N GLY A 238 -12.41 -27.32 5.94
CA GLY A 238 -12.16 -27.67 7.33
C GLY A 238 -11.19 -26.75 8.07
N ALA A 239 -10.88 -25.59 7.54
CA ALA A 239 -10.13 -24.59 8.32
C ALA A 239 -10.93 -24.25 9.60
N LYS A 240 -10.22 -24.12 10.73
CA LYS A 240 -10.82 -23.79 12.03
C LYS A 240 -11.39 -22.36 12.05
N GLU A 241 -10.63 -21.44 11.49
CA GLU A 241 -11.00 -20.05 11.34
C GLU A 241 -10.18 -19.42 10.22
N VAL A 242 -10.67 -18.30 9.68
CA VAL A 242 -10.00 -17.57 8.60
C VAL A 242 -9.83 -16.12 8.98
N HIS A 243 -8.61 -15.64 8.84
CA HIS A 243 -8.21 -14.24 8.93
C HIS A 243 -7.60 -13.80 7.61
N ALA A 244 -7.53 -12.48 7.40
CA ALA A 244 -6.88 -11.92 6.23
C ALA A 244 -5.92 -10.80 6.64
N CYS A 245 -4.79 -10.71 5.95
CA CYS A 245 -3.82 -9.62 6.10
C CYS A 245 -3.54 -9.01 4.73
N CYS A 246 -3.55 -7.69 4.63
CA CYS A 246 -3.07 -7.00 3.44
C CYS A 246 -2.48 -5.63 3.80
N SER A 247 -1.61 -5.12 2.91
CA SER A 247 -1.00 -3.81 3.12
C SER A 247 -1.99 -2.69 2.85
N HIS A 248 -2.74 -2.74 1.73
CA HIS A 248 -3.51 -1.62 1.22
C HIS A 248 -5.03 -1.84 1.29
N PRO A 249 -5.73 -1.18 2.24
CA PRO A 249 -7.19 -1.24 2.34
C PRO A 249 -7.86 -0.27 1.35
N VAL A 250 -7.94 -0.64 0.07
CA VAL A 250 -8.65 0.18 -0.94
C VAL A 250 -10.14 0.19 -0.64
N LEU A 251 -10.73 -0.95 -0.29
CA LEU A 251 -12.09 -1.16 0.23
C LEU A 251 -13.17 -0.44 -0.59
N SER A 252 -13.13 -0.62 -1.91
CA SER A 252 -14.07 0.03 -2.80
C SER A 252 -15.37 -0.76 -3.01
N GLY A 253 -16.41 -0.05 -3.44
CA GLY A 253 -17.70 -0.64 -3.77
C GLY A 253 -18.30 -1.44 -2.61
N PRO A 254 -18.72 -2.70 -2.82
CA PRO A 254 -19.38 -3.52 -1.79
C PRO A 254 -18.40 -4.26 -0.86
N ALA A 255 -17.17 -3.75 -0.68
CA ALA A 255 -16.13 -4.45 0.07
C ALA A 255 -16.52 -4.71 1.54
N ILE A 256 -17.11 -3.71 2.20
CA ILE A 256 -17.49 -3.82 3.61
C ILE A 256 -18.64 -4.79 3.81
N GLU A 257 -19.70 -4.67 3.01
CA GLU A 257 -20.84 -5.59 3.02
C GLU A 257 -20.38 -7.06 2.84
N ARG A 258 -19.54 -7.30 1.84
CA ARG A 258 -18.97 -8.63 1.59
C ARG A 258 -18.11 -9.13 2.74
N LEU A 259 -17.31 -8.25 3.35
CA LEU A 259 -16.48 -8.62 4.48
C LEU A 259 -17.32 -9.01 5.69
N GLU A 260 -18.37 -8.24 5.99
CA GLU A 260 -19.29 -8.51 7.10
C GLU A 260 -20.01 -9.85 6.94
N GLU A 261 -20.45 -10.18 5.72
CA GLU A 261 -21.14 -11.43 5.38
C GLU A 261 -20.20 -12.64 5.24
N SER A 262 -18.89 -12.43 5.11
CA SER A 262 -17.92 -13.49 4.87
C SER A 262 -17.52 -14.25 6.12
N ALA A 263 -16.90 -15.44 5.91
CA ALA A 263 -16.28 -16.24 6.95
C ALA A 263 -14.99 -15.62 7.53
N ILE A 264 -14.51 -14.48 7.03
CA ILE A 264 -13.33 -13.78 7.57
C ILE A 264 -13.68 -13.25 8.97
N ARG A 265 -12.91 -13.67 9.98
CA ARG A 265 -13.05 -13.18 11.35
C ARG A 265 -12.42 -11.83 11.56
N SER A 266 -11.24 -11.60 10.99
CA SER A 266 -10.59 -10.29 11.01
C SER A 266 -9.82 -10.03 9.72
N LEU A 267 -9.82 -8.77 9.29
CA LEU A 267 -9.01 -8.22 8.22
C LEU A 267 -8.00 -7.25 8.81
N VAL A 268 -6.73 -7.64 8.81
CA VAL A 268 -5.62 -6.82 9.29
C VAL A 268 -5.03 -6.05 8.13
N VAL A 269 -4.99 -4.74 8.23
CA VAL A 269 -4.52 -3.82 7.18
C VAL A 269 -3.53 -2.83 7.73
N THR A 270 -2.84 -2.08 6.86
CA THR A 270 -2.02 -0.96 7.31
C THR A 270 -2.74 0.37 7.13
N ASN A 271 -2.19 1.43 7.75
CA ASN A 271 -2.64 2.80 7.54
C ASN A 271 -2.11 3.44 6.23
N SER A 272 -1.55 2.65 5.28
CA SER A 272 -1.09 3.14 3.96
C SER A 272 -2.20 3.85 3.16
N ILE A 273 -3.45 3.47 3.40
CA ILE A 273 -4.68 4.14 2.95
C ILE A 273 -5.55 4.36 4.18
N PRO A 274 -6.03 5.58 4.45
CA PRO A 274 -6.93 5.82 5.58
C PRO A 274 -8.27 5.14 5.35
N LEU A 275 -8.83 4.53 6.39
CA LEU A 275 -10.19 4.00 6.35
C LEU A 275 -11.20 5.13 6.12
N ARG A 276 -12.29 4.84 5.39
CA ARG A 276 -13.34 5.81 5.07
C ARG A 276 -14.72 5.15 5.10
N GLY A 277 -15.75 5.98 5.31
CA GLY A 277 -17.14 5.52 5.28
C GLY A 277 -17.42 4.34 6.20
N GLY A 278 -18.07 3.30 5.69
CA GLY A 278 -18.43 2.09 6.46
C GLY A 278 -17.25 1.33 7.04
N ALA A 279 -16.05 1.46 6.45
CA ALA A 279 -14.85 0.79 6.95
C ALA A 279 -14.43 1.27 8.35
N LEU A 280 -14.77 2.52 8.71
CA LEU A 280 -14.48 3.08 10.05
C LEU A 280 -15.25 2.38 11.18
N ASN A 281 -16.38 1.78 10.86
CA ASN A 281 -17.29 1.14 11.83
C ASN A 281 -17.32 -0.39 11.68
N CYS A 282 -16.47 -0.97 10.84
CA CYS A 282 -16.41 -2.41 10.65
C CYS A 282 -15.50 -3.06 11.70
N ASP A 283 -16.09 -3.75 12.68
CA ASP A 283 -15.37 -4.41 13.78
C ASP A 283 -14.36 -5.48 13.32
N LYS A 284 -14.53 -6.00 12.10
CA LYS A 284 -13.60 -6.98 11.53
C LYS A 284 -12.27 -6.37 11.09
N ILE A 285 -12.18 -5.03 10.92
CA ILE A 285 -10.97 -4.39 10.39
C ILE A 285 -10.05 -3.95 11.53
N LYS A 286 -8.79 -4.38 11.46
CA LYS A 286 -7.71 -3.96 12.34
C LYS A 286 -6.65 -3.22 11.56
N VAL A 287 -6.36 -1.97 11.94
CA VAL A 287 -5.34 -1.14 11.30
C VAL A 287 -4.04 -1.19 12.09
N LEU A 288 -2.94 -1.42 11.38
CA LEU A 288 -1.57 -1.34 11.91
C LEU A 288 -0.85 -0.13 11.29
N SER A 289 -0.14 0.63 12.08
CA SER A 289 0.65 1.76 11.56
C SER A 289 1.96 1.27 10.96
N VAL A 290 2.31 1.82 9.79
CA VAL A 290 3.61 1.69 9.13
C VAL A 290 4.38 3.02 9.10
N SER A 291 3.88 4.02 9.82
CA SER A 291 4.43 5.38 9.82
C SER A 291 5.83 5.45 10.41
N GLU A 292 6.12 4.69 11.46
CA GLU A 292 7.48 4.60 12.03
C GLU A 292 8.48 4.03 11.02
N GLN A 293 8.09 2.99 10.27
CA GLN A 293 8.95 2.40 9.25
C GLN A 293 9.22 3.38 8.10
N LEU A 294 8.22 4.15 7.68
CA LEU A 294 8.38 5.21 6.68
C LEU A 294 9.23 6.37 7.24
N GLY A 295 9.03 6.74 8.49
CA GLY A 295 9.83 7.76 9.18
C GLY A 295 11.31 7.37 9.27
N GLU A 296 11.61 6.13 9.65
CA GLU A 296 12.98 5.62 9.68
C GLU A 296 13.62 5.62 8.28
N ALA A 297 12.88 5.24 7.24
CA ALA A 297 13.37 5.32 5.86
C ALA A 297 13.65 6.77 5.44
N ILE A 298 12.78 7.72 5.78
CA ILE A 298 12.97 9.15 5.52
C ILE A 298 14.22 9.65 6.22
N SER A 299 14.42 9.31 7.50
CA SER A 299 15.63 9.67 8.27
C SER A 299 16.89 9.20 7.58
N ARG A 300 16.95 7.93 7.20
CA ARG A 300 18.12 7.34 6.50
C ARG A 300 18.35 7.96 5.13
N ILE A 301 17.30 8.18 4.34
CA ILE A 301 17.42 8.85 3.04
C ILE A 301 17.98 10.26 3.21
N HIS A 302 17.55 10.98 4.25
CA HIS A 302 18.02 12.32 4.57
C HIS A 302 19.50 12.34 4.99
N SER A 303 19.89 11.40 5.87
CA SER A 303 21.26 11.24 6.37
C SER A 303 22.21 10.60 5.35
N GLU A 304 21.69 10.14 4.19
CA GLU A 304 22.45 9.38 3.18
C GLU A 304 22.92 8.01 3.68
N ASP A 305 22.20 7.45 4.69
CA ASP A 305 22.43 6.13 5.24
C ASP A 305 21.72 5.03 4.44
N SER A 306 22.15 3.77 4.65
CA SER A 306 21.55 2.62 3.97
C SER A 306 20.16 2.31 4.51
N VAL A 307 19.19 2.18 3.60
CA VAL A 307 17.83 1.70 3.89
C VAL A 307 17.68 0.18 3.78
N SER A 308 18.75 -0.54 3.39
CA SER A 308 18.69 -1.97 3.04
C SER A 308 18.16 -2.87 4.16
N SER A 309 18.43 -2.55 5.42
CA SER A 309 17.94 -3.32 6.57
C SER A 309 16.43 -3.16 6.82
N LEU A 310 15.77 -2.22 6.14
CA LEU A 310 14.32 -2.01 6.24
C LEU A 310 13.52 -2.85 5.23
N PHE A 311 14.21 -3.52 4.28
CA PHE A 311 13.59 -4.39 3.28
C PHE A 311 13.38 -5.84 3.75
N VAL A 312 13.59 -6.11 5.02
CA VAL A 312 13.59 -7.50 5.56
C VAL A 312 12.22 -7.86 6.13
#